data_0f9717dedb9833ac4202951ee9fb4fed
#
_entry.id   0f9717dedb9833ac4202951ee9fb4fed
#
_cell.length_a   1.000
_cell.length_b   1.000
_cell.length_c   1.000
_cell.angle_alpha   90.00
_cell.angle_beta   90.00
_cell.angle_gamma   90.00
#
_symmetry.space_group_name_H-M   'P 1'
#
loop_
_entity.id
_entity.type
_entity.pdbx_description
1 polymer ?
#
loop_
_entity_poly.entity_id
_entity_poly.type
_entity_poly.pdbx_seq_one_letter_code
_entity_poly.pdbx_strand_id
1 'polypeptide(L)'
;MSAATDTFLAESTIKFYRHALKVMRDAEVPALVGGAYAFARYTGIERHTKDFDVFIRRGDFDKAAAAFRKAGYDAELTFSHWLGKAFHGDDFVDLIFSAGNGVAMVDDSWFEHAVPEQVFDVDVNLIPAEEMIWSKGLIMERERFDGADVLHVMRAVGPDLNWRRVIDRFDIHWRALFAHIVLFGYVYPSDRSRIPKWVVDELNERLKRETAEPDSPERVCFGTIISRQQYLKDIEEWGYRDPRLQPLGSMSKDEIEQWTAGIAQDGSPT
;
A
#
# COMPACT_ATOMS: atom_id res chain seq x y z
N MET A 1 -5.62 -21.94 9.46
CA MET A 1 -4.29 -21.92 10.12
C MET A 1 -3.94 -20.46 10.40
N SER A 2 -4.49 -19.89 11.49
CA SER A 2 -4.32 -18.47 11.88
C SER A 2 -3.72 -18.31 13.27
N ALA A 3 -3.05 -19.29 13.83
CA ALA A 3 -2.66 -19.27 15.25
C ALA A 3 -1.29 -18.66 15.56
N ALA A 4 -0.48 -18.28 14.58
CA ALA A 4 0.92 -17.95 14.86
C ALA A 4 1.20 -16.43 14.94
N THR A 5 0.50 -15.60 14.19
CA THR A 5 0.65 -14.12 14.30
C THR A 5 0.06 -13.61 15.63
N ASP A 6 -0.93 -14.30 16.17
CA ASP A 6 -1.60 -13.97 17.43
C ASP A 6 -0.71 -14.21 18.66
N THR A 7 0.34 -15.02 18.56
CA THR A 7 1.17 -15.47 19.69
C THR A 7 2.03 -14.34 20.26
N PHE A 8 2.21 -13.22 19.58
CA PHE A 8 3.11 -12.13 19.98
C PHE A 8 2.38 -10.89 20.49
N LEU A 9 1.06 -10.80 20.30
CA LEU A 9 0.27 -9.66 20.79
C LEU A 9 -0.28 -9.91 22.19
N ALA A 10 -0.43 -8.83 22.96
CA ALA A 10 -1.15 -8.90 24.22
C ALA A 10 -2.62 -9.25 24.00
N GLU A 11 -3.23 -10.00 24.92
CA GLU A 11 -4.64 -10.37 24.81
C GLU A 11 -5.57 -9.14 24.76
N SER A 12 -5.17 -8.03 25.41
CA SER A 12 -5.87 -6.75 25.35
C SER A 12 -5.88 -6.17 23.93
N THR A 13 -4.74 -6.22 23.23
CA THR A 13 -4.58 -5.75 21.86
C THR A 13 -5.44 -6.57 20.89
N ILE A 14 -5.43 -7.90 21.03
CA ILE A 14 -6.28 -8.79 20.21
C ILE A 14 -7.77 -8.48 20.45
N LYS A 15 -8.18 -8.27 21.71
CA LYS A 15 -9.56 -7.88 22.05
C LYS A 15 -9.94 -6.55 21.40
N PHE A 16 -9.04 -5.57 21.40
CA PHE A 16 -9.27 -4.29 20.75
C PHE A 16 -9.43 -4.46 19.23
N TYR A 17 -8.52 -5.15 18.54
CA TYR A 17 -8.60 -5.37 17.09
C TYR A 17 -9.86 -6.12 16.70
N ARG A 18 -10.22 -7.17 17.43
CA ARG A 18 -11.48 -7.90 17.24
C ARG A 18 -12.70 -7.00 17.42
N HIS A 19 -12.69 -6.11 18.43
CA HIS A 19 -13.78 -5.15 18.64
C HIS A 19 -13.81 -4.08 17.55
N ALA A 20 -12.66 -3.58 17.10
CA ALA A 20 -12.55 -2.63 16.00
C ALA A 20 -13.20 -3.17 14.72
N LEU A 21 -12.91 -4.41 14.33
CA LEU A 21 -13.55 -5.07 13.20
C LEU A 21 -15.08 -5.15 13.36
N LYS A 22 -15.54 -5.45 14.57
CA LYS A 22 -16.99 -5.50 14.88
C LYS A 22 -17.61 -4.10 14.79
N VAL A 23 -16.98 -3.06 15.31
CA VAL A 23 -17.46 -1.67 15.26
C VAL A 23 -17.68 -1.23 13.82
N MET A 24 -16.72 -1.52 12.92
CA MET A 24 -16.85 -1.19 11.49
C MET A 24 -17.98 -1.96 10.83
N ARG A 25 -18.10 -3.27 11.10
CA ARG A 25 -19.18 -4.11 10.58
C ARG A 25 -20.55 -3.63 11.05
N ASP A 26 -20.73 -3.37 12.35
CA ASP A 26 -22.00 -2.94 12.94
C ASP A 26 -22.39 -1.53 12.46
N ALA A 27 -21.41 -0.73 12.04
CA ALA A 27 -21.61 0.57 11.40
C ALA A 27 -21.77 0.46 9.87
N GLU A 28 -21.78 -0.74 9.28
CA GLU A 28 -21.85 -0.94 7.84
C GLU A 28 -20.78 -0.13 7.07
N VAL A 29 -19.55 -0.12 7.58
CA VAL A 29 -18.37 0.43 6.91
C VAL A 29 -17.65 -0.73 6.22
N PRO A 30 -17.63 -0.78 4.88
CA PRO A 30 -16.84 -1.78 4.16
C PRO A 30 -15.36 -1.61 4.47
N ALA A 31 -14.71 -2.70 4.87
CA ALA A 31 -13.31 -2.67 5.31
C ALA A 31 -12.58 -3.93 4.85
N LEU A 32 -11.29 -3.77 4.51
CA LEU A 32 -10.40 -4.86 4.12
C LEU A 32 -9.20 -4.88 5.06
N VAL A 33 -8.82 -6.05 5.54
CA VAL A 33 -7.60 -6.22 6.32
C VAL A 33 -6.40 -6.33 5.37
N GLY A 34 -5.33 -5.60 5.66
CA GLY A 34 -4.12 -5.56 4.86
C GLY A 34 -2.85 -5.81 5.65
N GLY A 35 -1.79 -5.06 5.32
CA GLY A 35 -0.53 -5.06 6.04
C GLY A 35 0.08 -6.44 6.24
N ALA A 36 0.62 -6.67 7.43
CA ALA A 36 1.30 -7.91 7.77
C ALA A 36 0.36 -9.13 7.77
N TYR A 37 -0.93 -8.94 8.05
CA TYR A 37 -1.89 -10.06 8.09
C TYR A 37 -2.21 -10.58 6.70
N ALA A 38 -2.52 -9.70 5.75
CA ALA A 38 -2.72 -10.11 4.38
C ALA A 38 -1.42 -10.65 3.76
N PHE A 39 -0.27 -10.04 4.07
CA PHE A 39 1.04 -10.50 3.63
C PHE A 39 1.34 -11.92 4.11
N ALA A 40 1.12 -12.21 5.40
CA ALA A 40 1.32 -13.54 5.97
C ALA A 40 0.39 -14.58 5.31
N ARG A 41 -0.87 -14.20 5.01
CA ARG A 41 -1.83 -15.08 4.33
C ARG A 41 -1.36 -15.46 2.93
N TYR A 42 -0.84 -14.50 2.16
CA TYR A 42 -0.36 -14.74 0.80
C TYR A 42 0.97 -15.49 0.74
N THR A 43 1.89 -15.15 1.64
CA THR A 43 3.29 -15.59 1.53
C THR A 43 3.67 -16.71 2.49
N GLY A 44 2.89 -16.91 3.56
CA GLY A 44 3.24 -17.76 4.70
C GLY A 44 4.34 -17.17 5.58
N ILE A 45 4.78 -15.91 5.33
CA ILE A 45 5.82 -15.22 6.11
C ILE A 45 5.13 -14.40 7.19
N GLU A 46 5.29 -14.84 8.43
CA GLU A 46 4.78 -14.12 9.60
C GLU A 46 5.77 -13.04 10.04
N ARG A 47 5.23 -11.89 10.45
CA ARG A 47 5.99 -10.78 10.99
C ARG A 47 5.38 -10.30 12.28
N HIS A 48 6.23 -9.98 13.25
CA HIS A 48 5.79 -9.26 14.43
C HIS A 48 5.40 -7.84 14.00
N THR A 49 4.14 -7.48 14.21
CA THR A 49 3.63 -6.12 13.96
C THR A 49 2.79 -5.66 15.13
N LYS A 50 2.89 -4.37 15.44
CA LYS A 50 1.98 -3.66 16.36
C LYS A 50 0.90 -2.90 15.59
N ASP A 51 1.02 -2.82 14.27
CA ASP A 51 0.11 -2.08 13.42
C ASP A 51 -0.97 -3.03 12.91
N PHE A 52 -2.22 -2.59 12.96
CA PHE A 52 -3.35 -3.29 12.36
C PHE A 52 -3.91 -2.45 11.23
N ASP A 53 -3.52 -2.81 10.00
CA ASP A 53 -3.86 -2.07 8.80
C ASP A 53 -5.23 -2.48 8.26
N VAL A 54 -6.16 -1.53 8.20
CA VAL A 54 -7.50 -1.71 7.66
C VAL A 54 -7.73 -0.69 6.55
N PHE A 55 -8.08 -1.18 5.38
CA PHE A 55 -8.29 -0.38 4.17
C PHE A 55 -9.78 -0.08 4.01
N ILE A 56 -10.11 1.20 3.86
CA ILE A 56 -11.47 1.72 3.65
C ILE A 56 -11.45 2.73 2.50
N ARG A 57 -12.60 3.06 1.93
CA ARG A 57 -12.68 4.21 1.02
C ARG A 57 -12.52 5.51 1.79
N ARG A 58 -11.92 6.52 1.16
CA ARG A 58 -11.79 7.85 1.82
C ARG A 58 -13.14 8.41 2.28
N GLY A 59 -14.20 8.19 1.48
CA GLY A 59 -15.57 8.66 1.81
C GLY A 59 -16.20 7.97 3.02
N ASP A 60 -15.70 6.82 3.43
CA ASP A 60 -16.20 6.05 4.58
C ASP A 60 -15.50 6.45 5.90
N PHE A 61 -14.41 7.23 5.83
CA PHE A 61 -13.62 7.57 7.02
C PHE A 61 -14.43 8.25 8.11
N ASP A 62 -15.22 9.28 7.79
CA ASP A 62 -15.97 10.04 8.80
C ASP A 62 -17.01 9.15 9.51
N LYS A 63 -17.63 8.23 8.77
CA LYS A 63 -18.55 7.21 9.31
C LYS A 63 -17.82 6.24 10.24
N ALA A 64 -16.64 5.76 9.83
CA ALA A 64 -15.80 4.89 10.65
C ALA A 64 -15.35 5.59 11.93
N ALA A 65 -14.81 6.80 11.83
CA ALA A 65 -14.35 7.60 12.96
C ALA A 65 -15.50 7.89 13.98
N ALA A 66 -16.69 8.21 13.48
CA ALA A 66 -17.88 8.40 14.33
C ALA A 66 -18.28 7.10 15.06
N ALA A 67 -18.20 5.94 14.37
CA ALA A 67 -18.49 4.65 14.98
C ALA A 67 -17.47 4.27 16.06
N PHE A 68 -16.18 4.51 15.85
CA PHE A 68 -15.14 4.31 16.84
C PHE A 68 -15.35 5.19 18.08
N ARG A 69 -15.63 6.49 17.90
CA ARG A 69 -15.90 7.40 19.01
C ARG A 69 -17.13 6.97 19.80
N LYS A 70 -18.21 6.52 19.14
CA LYS A 70 -19.39 5.97 19.78
C LYS A 70 -19.10 4.70 20.60
N ALA A 71 -18.13 3.90 20.16
CA ALA A 71 -17.66 2.71 20.87
C ALA A 71 -16.69 3.02 22.03
N GLY A 72 -16.36 4.31 22.27
CA GLY A 72 -15.47 4.75 23.34
C GLY A 72 -14.00 4.80 22.98
N TYR A 73 -13.67 4.82 21.70
CA TYR A 73 -12.31 4.94 21.17
C TYR A 73 -12.06 6.33 20.63
N ASP A 74 -10.81 6.80 20.73
CA ASP A 74 -10.39 8.01 20.01
C ASP A 74 -10.16 7.69 18.54
N ALA A 75 -10.50 8.63 17.66
CA ALA A 75 -10.26 8.48 16.22
C ALA A 75 -9.91 9.86 15.62
N GLU A 76 -8.86 9.87 14.80
CA GLU A 76 -8.36 11.09 14.15
C GLU A 76 -7.97 10.86 12.70
N LEU A 77 -8.00 11.95 11.93
CA LEU A 77 -7.45 11.99 10.57
C LEU A 77 -5.99 12.44 10.67
N THR A 78 -5.07 11.47 10.58
CA THR A 78 -3.63 11.74 10.77
C THR A 78 -3.02 12.43 9.54
N PHE A 79 -3.34 11.92 8.35
CA PHE A 79 -3.00 12.53 7.07
C PHE A 79 -4.24 12.57 6.18
N SER A 80 -4.64 13.77 5.76
CA SER A 80 -5.92 13.99 5.06
C SER A 80 -6.04 13.21 3.75
N HIS A 81 -4.92 12.89 3.09
CA HIS A 81 -4.90 12.23 1.79
C HIS A 81 -4.80 10.70 1.86
N TRP A 82 -4.40 10.08 3.00
CA TRP A 82 -4.20 8.63 2.99
C TRP A 82 -4.49 7.86 4.28
N LEU A 83 -4.44 8.48 5.47
CA LEU A 83 -4.44 7.75 6.75
C LEU A 83 -5.24 8.46 7.84
N GLY A 84 -6.09 7.70 8.50
CA GLY A 84 -6.59 8.01 9.83
C GLY A 84 -6.27 6.90 10.81
N LYS A 85 -6.45 7.16 12.10
CA LYS A 85 -6.18 6.19 13.18
C LYS A 85 -7.34 6.13 14.15
N ALA A 86 -7.56 4.93 14.71
CA ALA A 86 -8.43 4.73 15.89
C ALA A 86 -7.58 4.12 17.01
N PHE A 87 -7.67 4.69 18.23
CA PHE A 87 -6.79 4.39 19.35
C PHE A 87 -7.51 3.75 20.52
N HIS A 88 -6.79 2.86 21.24
CA HIS A 88 -7.16 2.35 22.55
C HIS A 88 -5.91 2.20 23.42
N GLY A 89 -5.63 3.21 24.27
CA GLY A 89 -4.36 3.30 25.00
C GLY A 89 -3.19 3.43 24.02
N ASP A 90 -2.24 2.50 24.10
CA ASP A 90 -1.06 2.46 23.21
C ASP A 90 -1.32 1.66 21.90
N ASP A 91 -2.45 0.97 21.81
CA ASP A 91 -2.85 0.20 20.63
C ASP A 91 -3.61 1.09 19.64
N PHE A 92 -3.46 0.83 18.34
CA PHE A 92 -4.20 1.56 17.30
C PHE A 92 -4.52 0.68 16.09
N VAL A 93 -5.52 1.12 15.35
CA VAL A 93 -5.90 0.61 14.02
C VAL A 93 -5.64 1.70 13.01
N ASP A 94 -4.88 1.39 11.96
CA ASP A 94 -4.66 2.26 10.82
C ASP A 94 -5.85 2.13 9.86
N LEU A 95 -6.53 3.25 9.62
CA LEU A 95 -7.62 3.38 8.64
C LEU A 95 -7.03 3.98 7.36
N ILE A 96 -6.65 3.11 6.42
CA ILE A 96 -5.90 3.48 5.22
C ILE A 96 -6.88 3.62 4.05
N PHE A 97 -6.80 4.72 3.33
CA PHE A 97 -7.65 4.96 2.15
C PHE A 97 -6.86 5.34 0.89
N SER A 98 -5.53 5.42 0.98
CA SER A 98 -4.62 5.57 -0.15
C SER A 98 -3.21 5.11 0.27
N ALA A 99 -2.27 5.08 -0.67
CA ALA A 99 -0.85 5.09 -0.32
C ALA A 99 -0.39 6.53 0.02
N GLY A 100 0.63 6.67 0.86
CA GLY A 100 1.14 7.98 1.28
C GLY A 100 1.62 8.88 0.13
N ASN A 101 1.99 8.31 -1.01
CA ASN A 101 2.32 9.04 -2.24
C ASN A 101 1.09 9.49 -3.06
N GLY A 102 -0.13 9.18 -2.62
CA GLY A 102 -1.38 9.56 -3.26
C GLY A 102 -1.76 8.74 -4.51
N VAL A 103 -1.04 7.66 -4.83
CA VAL A 103 -1.28 6.88 -6.06
C VAL A 103 -2.27 5.73 -5.85
N ALA A 104 -2.02 4.86 -4.88
CA ALA A 104 -2.85 3.66 -4.68
C ALA A 104 -4.07 3.97 -3.81
N MET A 105 -5.05 4.69 -4.38
CA MET A 105 -6.31 5.00 -3.71
C MET A 105 -7.22 3.78 -3.62
N VAL A 106 -7.85 3.58 -2.46
CA VAL A 106 -8.81 2.51 -2.24
C VAL A 106 -10.11 2.83 -2.96
N ASP A 107 -10.42 2.06 -3.99
CA ASP A 107 -11.62 2.14 -4.82
C ASP A 107 -12.50 0.87 -4.71
N ASP A 108 -13.62 0.83 -5.43
CA ASP A 108 -14.55 -0.30 -5.40
C ASP A 108 -13.92 -1.60 -5.86
N SER A 109 -12.97 -1.55 -6.79
CA SER A 109 -12.30 -2.73 -7.31
C SER A 109 -11.47 -3.49 -6.25
N TRP A 110 -11.00 -2.82 -5.18
CA TRP A 110 -10.38 -3.51 -4.05
C TRP A 110 -11.37 -4.46 -3.37
N PHE A 111 -12.62 -4.02 -3.21
CA PHE A 111 -13.69 -4.79 -2.56
C PHE A 111 -14.25 -5.90 -3.46
N GLU A 112 -14.34 -5.64 -4.76
CA GLU A 112 -14.82 -6.61 -5.76
C GLU A 112 -13.91 -7.84 -5.87
N HIS A 113 -12.61 -7.66 -5.60
CA HIS A 113 -11.59 -8.71 -5.70
C HIS A 113 -11.04 -9.15 -4.33
N ALA A 114 -11.68 -8.71 -3.25
CA ALA A 114 -11.26 -9.02 -1.89
C ALA A 114 -11.33 -10.53 -1.60
N VAL A 115 -10.41 -11.02 -0.78
CA VAL A 115 -10.28 -12.44 -0.46
C VAL A 115 -10.84 -12.72 0.93
N PRO A 116 -11.88 -13.57 1.08
CA PRO A 116 -12.40 -13.94 2.38
C PRO A 116 -11.36 -14.68 3.23
N GLU A 117 -11.28 -14.32 4.51
CA GLU A 117 -10.35 -14.91 5.47
C GLU A 117 -10.89 -14.76 6.91
N GLN A 118 -10.22 -15.39 7.87
CA GLN A 118 -10.43 -15.17 9.31
C GLN A 118 -9.18 -14.53 9.94
N VAL A 119 -9.39 -13.43 10.66
CA VAL A 119 -8.36 -12.76 11.46
C VAL A 119 -8.91 -12.57 12.87
N PHE A 120 -8.20 -13.02 13.90
CA PHE A 120 -8.64 -13.01 15.31
C PHE A 120 -10.02 -13.68 15.52
N ASP A 121 -10.29 -14.80 14.84
CA ASP A 121 -11.58 -15.51 14.84
C ASP A 121 -12.77 -14.65 14.33
N VAL A 122 -12.49 -13.60 13.57
CA VAL A 122 -13.50 -12.75 12.90
C VAL A 122 -13.40 -12.97 11.41
N ASP A 123 -14.54 -13.21 10.76
CA ASP A 123 -14.62 -13.27 9.30
C ASP A 123 -14.38 -11.87 8.73
N VAL A 124 -13.38 -11.74 7.86
CA VAL A 124 -12.95 -10.49 7.22
C VAL A 124 -12.73 -10.72 5.73
N ASN A 125 -12.54 -9.63 5.01
CA ASN A 125 -11.98 -9.66 3.67
C ASN A 125 -10.58 -9.05 3.69
N LEU A 126 -9.64 -9.69 2.99
CA LEU A 126 -8.28 -9.15 2.81
C LEU A 126 -8.20 -8.31 1.54
N ILE A 127 -7.26 -7.36 1.53
CA ILE A 127 -6.89 -6.66 0.29
C ILE A 127 -6.41 -7.68 -0.75
N PRO A 128 -6.74 -7.54 -2.04
CA PRO A 128 -6.20 -8.42 -3.07
C PRO A 128 -4.68 -8.34 -3.19
N ALA A 129 -4.05 -9.40 -3.64
CA ALA A 129 -2.59 -9.45 -3.79
C ALA A 129 -2.08 -8.45 -4.84
N GLU A 130 -2.87 -8.16 -5.86
CA GLU A 130 -2.58 -7.17 -6.90
C GLU A 130 -2.46 -5.76 -6.31
N GLU A 131 -3.38 -5.36 -5.43
CA GLU A 131 -3.34 -4.09 -4.73
C GLU A 131 -2.19 -4.02 -3.72
N MET A 132 -1.86 -5.13 -3.08
CA MET A 132 -0.68 -5.19 -2.21
C MET A 132 0.60 -4.95 -3.01
N ILE A 133 0.74 -5.56 -4.19
CA ILE A 133 1.87 -5.32 -5.08
C ILE A 133 1.89 -3.86 -5.54
N TRP A 134 0.73 -3.29 -5.91
CA TRP A 134 0.63 -1.92 -6.39
C TRP A 134 1.01 -0.89 -5.31
N SER A 135 0.41 -0.98 -4.13
CA SER A 135 0.66 -0.02 -3.04
C SER A 135 2.10 -0.09 -2.52
N LYS A 136 2.68 -1.30 -2.43
CA LYS A 136 4.06 -1.52 -1.96
C LYS A 136 5.12 -1.32 -3.04
N GLY A 137 4.80 -1.58 -4.30
CA GLY A 137 5.73 -1.50 -5.42
C GLY A 137 6.23 -0.07 -5.73
N LEU A 138 5.57 0.94 -5.17
CA LEU A 138 5.96 2.35 -5.28
C LEU A 138 6.68 2.87 -4.02
N ILE A 139 7.09 2.00 -3.07
CA ILE A 139 7.84 2.38 -1.88
C ILE A 139 9.30 1.97 -2.06
N MET A 140 10.12 2.92 -2.49
CA MET A 140 11.56 2.76 -2.73
C MET A 140 12.33 3.90 -2.05
N GLU A 141 12.00 4.13 -0.78
CA GLU A 141 12.66 5.16 0.04
C GLU A 141 14.01 4.65 0.56
N ARG A 142 14.87 5.54 0.98
CA ARG A 142 16.14 5.20 1.61
C ARG A 142 15.93 4.47 2.94
N GLU A 143 14.93 4.92 3.70
CA GLU A 143 14.57 4.41 5.03
C GLU A 143 13.70 3.16 4.94
N ARG A 144 12.93 3.02 3.84
CA ARG A 144 11.98 1.93 3.64
C ARG A 144 11.91 1.50 2.17
N PHE A 145 12.23 0.25 1.92
CA PHE A 145 12.09 -0.40 0.62
C PHE A 145 11.20 -1.64 0.75
N ASP A 146 9.98 -1.56 0.23
CA ASP A 146 9.02 -2.67 0.30
C ASP A 146 9.17 -3.69 -0.84
N GLY A 147 10.23 -3.58 -1.64
CA GLY A 147 10.46 -4.48 -2.78
C GLY A 147 10.59 -5.95 -2.40
N ALA A 148 11.13 -6.27 -1.22
CA ALA A 148 11.18 -7.65 -0.74
C ALA A 148 9.76 -8.23 -0.55
N ASP A 149 8.82 -7.44 -0.05
CA ASP A 149 7.42 -7.86 0.11
C ASP A 149 6.77 -8.12 -1.25
N VAL A 150 6.96 -7.21 -2.20
CA VAL A 150 6.48 -7.35 -3.59
C VAL A 150 6.99 -8.65 -4.19
N LEU A 151 8.29 -8.94 -4.07
CA LEU A 151 8.89 -10.15 -4.62
C LEU A 151 8.40 -11.43 -3.91
N HIS A 152 8.19 -11.39 -2.59
CA HIS A 152 7.62 -12.52 -1.85
C HIS A 152 6.18 -12.81 -2.30
N VAL A 153 5.34 -11.79 -2.49
CA VAL A 153 3.98 -11.96 -3.01
C VAL A 153 4.02 -12.52 -4.43
N MET A 154 4.84 -11.95 -5.33
CA MET A 154 5.02 -12.48 -6.69
C MET A 154 5.48 -13.94 -6.67
N ARG A 155 6.41 -14.30 -5.77
CA ARG A 155 6.87 -15.68 -5.62
C ARG A 155 5.77 -16.61 -5.12
N ALA A 156 4.97 -16.17 -4.17
CA ALA A 156 3.96 -17.01 -3.55
C ALA A 156 2.74 -17.25 -4.45
N VAL A 157 2.19 -16.17 -5.03
CA VAL A 157 0.91 -16.21 -5.75
C VAL A 157 1.01 -15.74 -7.22
N GLY A 158 2.23 -15.54 -7.74
CA GLY A 158 2.44 -15.04 -9.11
C GLY A 158 1.69 -15.77 -10.22
N PRO A 159 1.61 -17.13 -10.22
CA PRO A 159 0.82 -17.87 -11.22
C PRO A 159 -0.69 -17.60 -11.16
N ASP A 160 -1.22 -17.18 -9.99
CA ASP A 160 -2.64 -16.98 -9.73
C ASP A 160 -3.06 -15.51 -9.84
N LEU A 161 -2.09 -14.58 -9.96
CA LEU A 161 -2.36 -13.15 -10.10
C LEU A 161 -3.06 -12.82 -11.42
N ASN A 162 -4.00 -11.90 -11.35
CA ASN A 162 -4.50 -11.22 -12.54
C ASN A 162 -3.48 -10.17 -13.00
N TRP A 163 -2.47 -10.60 -13.76
CA TRP A 163 -1.40 -9.73 -14.24
C TRP A 163 -1.87 -8.59 -15.14
N ARG A 164 -3.00 -8.75 -15.86
CA ARG A 164 -3.59 -7.64 -16.60
C ARG A 164 -3.97 -6.52 -15.64
N ARG A 165 -4.67 -6.88 -14.56
CA ARG A 165 -5.06 -5.94 -13.52
C ARG A 165 -3.85 -5.32 -12.82
N VAL A 166 -2.79 -6.08 -12.53
CA VAL A 166 -1.54 -5.53 -11.97
C VAL A 166 -0.96 -4.45 -12.89
N ILE A 167 -0.85 -4.75 -14.21
CA ILE A 167 -0.33 -3.79 -15.20
C ILE A 167 -1.22 -2.54 -15.25
N ASP A 168 -2.54 -2.72 -15.30
CA ASP A 168 -3.51 -1.62 -15.38
C ASP A 168 -3.47 -0.74 -14.12
N ARG A 169 -3.25 -1.32 -12.91
CA ARG A 169 -3.09 -0.57 -11.67
C ARG A 169 -1.83 0.29 -11.64
N PHE A 170 -0.73 -0.21 -12.20
CA PHE A 170 0.49 0.59 -12.31
C PHE A 170 0.42 1.68 -13.39
N ASP A 171 -0.37 1.50 -14.46
CA ASP A 171 -0.62 2.46 -15.53
C ASP A 171 0.66 3.21 -15.98
N ILE A 172 0.74 4.52 -15.75
CA ILE A 172 1.91 5.35 -16.09
C ILE A 172 3.16 4.98 -15.27
N HIS A 173 2.99 4.33 -14.14
CA HIS A 173 4.06 3.87 -13.24
C HIS A 173 4.57 2.46 -13.60
N TRP A 174 4.21 1.91 -14.74
CA TRP A 174 4.56 0.55 -15.19
C TRP A 174 6.06 0.23 -15.12
N ARG A 175 6.94 1.26 -15.23
CA ARG A 175 8.39 1.07 -15.11
C ARG A 175 8.80 0.63 -13.69
N ALA A 176 8.08 1.06 -12.66
CA ALA A 176 8.29 0.58 -11.29
C ALA A 176 7.91 -0.91 -11.17
N LEU A 177 6.77 -1.31 -11.75
CA LEU A 177 6.41 -2.74 -11.84
C LEU A 177 7.47 -3.54 -12.59
N PHE A 178 7.92 -3.03 -13.74
CA PHE A 178 8.92 -3.73 -14.56
C PHE A 178 10.27 -3.86 -13.84
N ALA A 179 10.68 -2.86 -13.08
CA ALA A 179 11.87 -2.93 -12.23
C ALA A 179 11.76 -4.07 -11.20
N HIS A 180 10.61 -4.23 -10.53
CA HIS A 180 10.37 -5.36 -9.63
C HIS A 180 10.39 -6.71 -10.35
N ILE A 181 9.82 -6.80 -11.55
CA ILE A 181 9.85 -8.03 -12.36
C ILE A 181 11.28 -8.42 -12.75
N VAL A 182 12.09 -7.44 -13.16
CA VAL A 182 13.52 -7.66 -13.46
C VAL A 182 14.26 -8.09 -12.19
N LEU A 183 14.02 -7.41 -11.06
CA LEU A 183 14.61 -7.75 -9.77
C LEU A 183 14.16 -9.14 -9.29
N PHE A 184 12.91 -9.53 -9.54
CA PHE A 184 12.41 -10.87 -9.24
C PHE A 184 13.24 -11.95 -9.93
N GLY A 185 13.57 -11.78 -11.22
CA GLY A 185 14.40 -12.72 -11.97
C GLY A 185 15.85 -12.81 -11.45
N TYR A 186 16.36 -11.74 -10.81
CA TYR A 186 17.64 -11.73 -10.14
C TYR A 186 17.58 -12.46 -8.79
N VAL A 187 16.57 -12.16 -7.97
CA VAL A 187 16.43 -12.75 -6.62
C VAL A 187 16.03 -14.22 -6.69
N TYR A 188 15.16 -14.60 -7.62
CA TYR A 188 14.63 -15.95 -7.79
C TYR A 188 14.88 -16.51 -9.20
N PRO A 189 16.13 -16.76 -9.59
CA PRO A 189 16.45 -17.21 -10.95
C PRO A 189 15.82 -18.55 -11.33
N SER A 190 15.51 -19.42 -10.34
CA SER A 190 14.83 -20.71 -10.53
C SER A 190 13.30 -20.60 -10.63
N ASP A 191 12.72 -19.49 -10.19
CA ASP A 191 11.27 -19.29 -10.09
C ASP A 191 10.73 -18.27 -11.12
N ARG A 192 11.54 -17.87 -12.11
CA ARG A 192 11.15 -16.86 -13.12
C ARG A 192 9.85 -17.15 -13.85
N SER A 193 9.54 -18.43 -14.02
CA SER A 193 8.31 -18.88 -14.67
C SER A 193 7.03 -18.60 -13.86
N ARG A 194 7.14 -18.17 -12.60
CA ARG A 194 5.99 -17.72 -11.80
C ARG A 194 5.39 -16.42 -12.32
N ILE A 195 6.17 -15.65 -13.08
CA ILE A 195 5.66 -14.49 -13.83
C ILE A 195 5.42 -14.96 -15.27
N PRO A 196 4.19 -14.85 -15.78
CA PRO A 196 3.89 -15.29 -17.14
C PRO A 196 4.75 -14.58 -18.17
N LYS A 197 5.24 -15.33 -19.16
CA LYS A 197 6.12 -14.80 -20.21
C LYS A 197 5.51 -13.59 -20.92
N TRP A 198 4.22 -13.58 -21.16
CA TRP A 198 3.54 -12.49 -21.86
C TRP A 198 3.63 -11.15 -21.10
N VAL A 199 3.67 -11.17 -19.77
CA VAL A 199 3.85 -9.97 -18.92
C VAL A 199 5.22 -9.35 -19.19
N VAL A 200 6.26 -10.19 -19.16
CA VAL A 200 7.64 -9.74 -19.43
C VAL A 200 7.77 -9.21 -20.84
N ASP A 201 7.20 -9.95 -21.81
CA ASP A 201 7.23 -9.57 -23.24
C ASP A 201 6.52 -8.21 -23.45
N GLU A 202 5.33 -8.03 -22.89
CA GLU A 202 4.55 -6.79 -23.06
C GLU A 202 5.29 -5.57 -22.49
N LEU A 203 5.82 -5.68 -21.26
CA LEU A 203 6.55 -4.58 -20.63
C LEU A 203 7.87 -4.28 -21.35
N ASN A 204 8.55 -5.30 -21.85
CA ASN A 204 9.76 -5.12 -22.65
C ASN A 204 9.46 -4.44 -24.01
N GLU A 205 8.38 -4.82 -24.69
CA GLU A 205 7.96 -4.15 -25.93
C GLU A 205 7.51 -2.71 -25.67
N ARG A 206 6.86 -2.44 -24.52
CA ARG A 206 6.54 -1.07 -24.10
C ARG A 206 7.81 -0.25 -23.89
N LEU A 207 8.82 -0.81 -23.21
CA LEU A 207 10.12 -0.15 -23.03
C LEU A 207 10.78 0.18 -24.37
N LYS A 208 10.83 -0.77 -25.33
CA LYS A 208 11.42 -0.56 -26.65
C LYS A 208 10.71 0.56 -27.42
N ARG A 209 9.38 0.60 -27.39
CA ARG A 209 8.62 1.67 -28.06
C ARG A 209 8.92 3.03 -27.48
N GLU A 210 8.85 3.17 -26.15
CA GLU A 210 9.08 4.46 -25.50
C GLU A 210 10.54 4.95 -25.62
N THR A 211 11.52 4.03 -25.69
CA THR A 211 12.92 4.41 -25.92
C THR A 211 13.24 4.78 -27.37
N ALA A 212 12.37 4.44 -28.30
CA ALA A 212 12.49 4.85 -29.70
C ALA A 212 11.84 6.24 -29.98
N GLU A 213 11.05 6.75 -29.03
CA GLU A 213 10.43 8.07 -29.11
C GLU A 213 11.39 9.15 -28.57
N PRO A 214 11.24 10.41 -29.00
CA PRO A 214 11.96 11.53 -28.41
C PRO A 214 11.64 11.67 -26.92
N ASP A 215 12.60 12.23 -26.16
CA ASP A 215 12.38 12.56 -24.76
C ASP A 215 11.15 13.46 -24.58
N SER A 216 10.42 13.25 -23.48
CA SER A 216 9.26 14.08 -23.13
C SER A 216 9.70 15.55 -22.99
N PRO A 217 9.01 16.50 -23.62
CA PRO A 217 9.26 17.91 -23.40
C PRO A 217 8.86 18.39 -21.99
N GLU A 218 8.03 17.60 -21.29
CA GLU A 218 7.60 17.90 -19.94
C GLU A 218 8.64 17.46 -18.92
N ARG A 219 9.10 18.40 -18.10
CA ARG A 219 10.03 18.14 -17.01
C ARG A 219 9.27 17.69 -15.77
N VAL A 220 8.94 16.42 -15.68
CA VAL A 220 8.28 15.80 -14.52
C VAL A 220 9.25 14.83 -13.85
N CYS A 221 9.38 14.88 -12.52
CA CYS A 221 10.17 13.92 -11.76
C CYS A 221 9.29 12.96 -10.99
N PHE A 222 9.12 11.74 -11.51
CA PHE A 222 8.37 10.67 -10.83
C PHE A 222 9.12 10.08 -9.62
N GLY A 223 10.32 10.56 -9.34
CA GLY A 223 11.08 10.15 -8.16
C GLY A 223 10.34 10.40 -6.85
N THR A 224 9.58 11.50 -6.75
CA THR A 224 8.77 11.84 -5.57
C THR A 224 7.62 10.87 -5.31
N ILE A 225 7.19 10.08 -6.31
CA ILE A 225 6.21 8.99 -6.15
C ILE A 225 6.81 7.80 -5.41
N ILE A 226 8.08 7.51 -5.63
CA ILE A 226 8.76 6.34 -5.06
C ILE A 226 9.55 6.66 -3.80
N SER A 227 9.92 7.95 -3.59
CA SER A 227 10.59 8.41 -2.38
C SER A 227 10.21 9.86 -2.08
N ARG A 228 9.59 10.07 -0.92
CA ARG A 228 9.04 11.36 -0.49
C ARG A 228 10.08 12.46 -0.31
N GLN A 229 11.36 12.14 -0.12
CA GLN A 229 12.44 13.13 0.17
C GLN A 229 13.59 13.13 -0.83
N GLN A 230 13.98 11.98 -1.37
CA GLN A 230 15.24 11.85 -2.11
C GLN A 230 15.26 12.65 -3.42
N TYR A 231 14.11 13.05 -3.94
CA TYR A 231 13.95 13.80 -5.18
C TYR A 231 13.42 15.23 -4.98
N LEU A 232 13.46 15.75 -3.74
CA LEU A 232 13.01 17.14 -3.48
C LEU A 232 13.89 18.16 -4.18
N LYS A 233 15.20 17.92 -4.26
CA LYS A 233 16.14 18.78 -4.98
C LYS A 233 15.79 18.93 -6.46
N ASP A 234 15.29 17.86 -7.08
CA ASP A 234 14.84 17.88 -8.48
C ASP A 234 13.68 18.87 -8.66
N ILE A 235 12.78 18.90 -7.68
CA ILE A 235 11.60 19.78 -7.69
C ILE A 235 12.02 21.23 -7.35
N GLU A 236 12.74 21.42 -6.24
CA GLU A 236 13.00 22.72 -5.64
C GLU A 236 14.09 23.52 -6.37
N GLU A 237 15.15 22.82 -6.84
CA GLU A 237 16.31 23.46 -7.43
C GLU A 237 16.44 23.25 -8.95
N TRP A 238 16.07 22.06 -9.44
CA TRP A 238 16.27 21.68 -10.84
C TRP A 238 15.06 21.94 -11.74
N GLY A 239 13.94 22.42 -11.17
CA GLY A 239 12.76 22.88 -11.90
C GLY A 239 11.94 21.77 -12.54
N TYR A 240 11.97 20.56 -11.97
CA TYR A 240 11.03 19.52 -12.34
C TYR A 240 9.68 19.74 -11.64
N ARG A 241 8.59 19.31 -12.29
CA ARG A 241 7.25 19.30 -11.71
C ARG A 241 7.06 18.08 -10.83
N ASP A 242 6.43 18.26 -9.68
CA ASP A 242 6.07 17.17 -8.77
C ASP A 242 4.77 16.49 -9.27
N PRO A 243 4.80 15.21 -9.66
CA PRO A 243 3.61 14.51 -10.16
C PRO A 243 2.58 14.19 -9.07
N ARG A 244 2.90 14.35 -7.78
CA ARG A 244 1.92 14.19 -6.69
C ARG A 244 0.94 15.35 -6.63
N LEU A 245 1.37 16.55 -7.07
CA LEU A 245 0.60 17.77 -6.99
C LEU A 245 -0.48 17.83 -8.07
N GLN A 246 -1.67 18.28 -7.67
CA GLN A 246 -2.76 18.58 -8.62
C GLN A 246 -2.33 19.60 -9.69
N PRO A 247 -2.78 19.47 -10.96
CA PRO A 247 -3.72 18.48 -11.49
C PRO A 247 -3.07 17.17 -11.98
N LEU A 248 -1.74 16.99 -11.88
CA LEU A 248 -1.06 15.76 -12.30
C LEU A 248 -1.37 14.60 -11.35
N GLY A 249 -1.30 14.85 -10.05
CA GLY A 249 -1.62 13.90 -8.99
C GLY A 249 -2.88 14.29 -8.24
N SER A 250 -3.05 13.71 -7.05
CA SER A 250 -4.22 13.87 -6.20
C SER A 250 -4.02 14.82 -5.02
N MET A 251 -2.76 15.18 -4.71
CA MET A 251 -2.39 15.89 -3.47
C MET A 251 -2.36 17.41 -3.65
N SER A 252 -2.71 18.11 -2.58
CA SER A 252 -2.45 19.54 -2.41
C SER A 252 -1.00 19.77 -1.97
N LYS A 253 -0.56 21.03 -2.02
CA LYS A 253 0.78 21.42 -1.57
C LYS A 253 0.97 21.15 -0.07
N ASP A 254 -0.03 21.48 0.75
CA ASP A 254 0.01 21.29 2.20
C ASP A 254 0.10 19.80 2.57
N GLU A 255 -0.61 18.93 1.85
CA GLU A 255 -0.53 17.48 2.04
C GLU A 255 0.85 16.91 1.71
N ILE A 256 1.48 17.41 0.63
CA ILE A 256 2.85 17.03 0.26
C ILE A 256 3.84 17.48 1.34
N GLU A 257 3.74 18.73 1.83
CA GLU A 257 4.60 19.27 2.89
C GLU A 257 4.44 18.46 4.19
N GLN A 258 3.21 18.19 4.62
CA GLN A 258 2.92 17.38 5.79
C GLN A 258 3.47 15.95 5.66
N TRP A 259 3.27 15.31 4.50
CA TRP A 259 3.76 13.96 4.24
C TRP A 259 5.29 13.89 4.23
N THR A 260 5.94 14.86 3.62
CA THR A 260 7.41 14.95 3.56
C THR A 260 8.03 15.18 4.95
N ALA A 261 7.39 16.00 5.79
CA ALA A 261 7.83 16.28 7.15
C ALA A 261 7.64 15.07 8.11
N GLY A 262 6.76 14.14 7.78
CA GLY A 262 6.42 12.99 8.65
C GLY A 262 7.58 12.06 8.97
N ILE A 263 8.63 11.99 8.13
CA ILE A 263 9.83 11.16 8.38
C ILE A 263 10.52 11.55 9.71
N ALA A 264 10.57 12.84 10.03
CA ALA A 264 11.23 13.31 11.25
C ALA A 264 10.50 12.86 12.53
N GLN A 265 9.23 12.43 12.43
CA GLN A 265 8.41 11.98 13.55
C GLN A 265 8.46 10.46 13.76
N ASP A 266 8.80 9.68 12.71
CA ASP A 266 8.86 8.21 12.76
C ASP A 266 10.14 7.67 13.43
N GLY A 267 10.99 8.53 14.01
CA GLY A 267 12.14 8.13 14.86
C GLY A 267 13.26 7.39 14.14
N SER A 268 13.35 7.47 12.82
CA SER A 268 14.48 6.92 12.08
C SER A 268 15.70 7.82 12.23
N PRO A 269 16.89 7.31 12.60
CA PRO A 269 18.11 8.11 12.69
C PRO A 269 18.50 8.62 11.29
N THR A 270 18.78 9.90 11.21
CA THR A 270 19.30 10.61 10.02
C THR A 270 20.64 10.06 9.55
#